data_e69946d3c66bb7e9f22d342f6878d522
#
_entry.id   e69946d3c66bb7e9f22d342f6878d522
#
_cell.length_a   1.000
_cell.length_b   1.000
_cell.length_c   1.000
_cell.angle_alpha   90.00
_cell.angle_beta   90.00
_cell.angle_gamma   90.00
#
_symmetry.space_group_name_H-M   'P 1'
#
loop_
_entity.id
_entity.type
_entity.pdbx_description
1 polymer ?
#
loop_
_entity_poly.entity_id
_entity_poly.type
_entity_poly.pdbx_seq_one_letter_code
_entity_poly.pdbx_strand_id
1 'polypeptide(L)'
;LGVKPLFYTKKDETTIFSSEIKGLFAYPDIVPELDRNSLNEIFALGPAKTYGKGVFKNILEVLPGEHISISHTSFKRQFYWKLSSCLHTDSPSDTIEKTRWLLTDSIKKQMLSDVPICTFLSGGIDSSLVTAVCAGHLAKSGEKLNTFSFDFTENKTYFKSNTFQPSQDRPFAEQMAELYETNHHFLECSSQDQLDYLYKAVDARDLPCMADVESSMLYFCSLVKQFNSVVLTGECADEIFGGYPWFHKKSSFETNMFPWSPSMQPRQALLDDDFIHELNMEEYALNAYEQTIRETPVLPDDSPEEKRRREIAYLNIRWFMATLLDRMDRAGMYSGLEARVPFADYRIVEYVFNIPWDIKCPDGIVKGLLRHAGEGILPKEILWRRKSPYPKTYDPHYEALLADQLKEVLASPNAPIRTFLDKKKVLRFLDTPSDYGKPWYGQLMAGPQMLAYMLQVNYWMEKWKHPLPSGCS
;
A
#
# COMPACT_ATOMS: atom_id res chain seq x y z
N LEU A 1 -4.68 -13.20 -3.86
CA LEU A 1 -4.30 -11.79 -4.07
C LEU A 1 -3.02 -11.38 -3.32
N GLY A 2 -2.37 -12.31 -2.61
CA GLY A 2 -1.12 -12.03 -1.90
C GLY A 2 -1.30 -11.20 -0.61
N VAL A 3 -2.43 -11.35 0.08
CA VAL A 3 -2.65 -10.68 1.37
C VAL A 3 -1.60 -11.08 2.40
N LYS A 4 -1.13 -12.33 2.34
CA LYS A 4 -0.04 -12.88 3.15
C LYS A 4 1.12 -13.26 2.25
N PRO A 5 2.33 -12.68 2.44
CA PRO A 5 3.49 -12.96 1.60
C PRO A 5 4.12 -14.31 1.95
N LEU A 6 4.78 -14.91 0.96
CA LEU A 6 5.62 -16.10 1.15
C LEU A 6 6.86 -15.98 0.27
N PHE A 7 8.00 -15.81 0.89
CA PHE A 7 9.28 -15.73 0.20
C PHE A 7 10.00 -17.08 0.22
N TYR A 8 10.85 -17.32 -0.77
CA TYR A 8 11.68 -18.51 -0.81
C TYR A 8 13.04 -18.25 -1.51
N THR A 9 13.98 -19.10 -1.21
CA THR A 9 15.27 -19.19 -1.89
C THR A 9 15.70 -20.63 -2.02
N LYS A 10 16.66 -20.89 -2.91
CA LYS A 10 17.27 -22.20 -3.07
C LYS A 10 18.74 -22.14 -2.74
N LYS A 11 19.21 -23.08 -1.96
CA LYS A 11 20.60 -23.31 -1.67
C LYS A 11 20.90 -24.80 -1.89
N ASP A 12 21.69 -25.10 -2.91
CA ASP A 12 21.96 -26.48 -3.36
C ASP A 12 20.64 -27.25 -3.62
N GLU A 13 20.44 -28.37 -2.95
CA GLU A 13 19.21 -29.17 -3.04
C GLU A 13 18.11 -28.72 -2.05
N THR A 14 18.38 -27.71 -1.23
CA THR A 14 17.47 -27.25 -0.18
C THR A 14 16.65 -26.06 -0.66
N THR A 15 15.33 -26.10 -0.46
CA THR A 15 14.45 -24.94 -0.61
C THR A 15 14.07 -24.42 0.77
N ILE A 16 14.33 -23.16 1.02
CA ILE A 16 14.00 -22.47 2.27
C ILE A 16 12.89 -21.48 1.98
N PHE A 17 11.88 -21.40 2.84
CA PHE A 17 10.77 -20.46 2.70
C PHE A 17 10.40 -19.82 4.03
N SER A 18 9.91 -18.60 3.96
CA SER A 18 9.49 -17.80 5.13
C SER A 18 8.47 -16.75 4.69
N SER A 19 7.60 -16.35 5.62
CA SER A 19 6.69 -15.20 5.42
C SER A 19 7.41 -13.85 5.49
N GLU A 20 8.66 -13.83 5.94
CA GLU A 20 9.51 -12.64 6.05
C GLU A 20 10.88 -12.90 5.44
N ILE A 21 11.45 -11.89 4.74
CA ILE A 21 12.77 -12.04 4.08
C ILE A 21 13.87 -12.29 5.12
N LYS A 22 13.84 -11.58 6.26
CA LYS A 22 14.79 -11.79 7.36
C LYS A 22 14.80 -13.22 7.88
N GLY A 23 13.68 -13.93 7.81
CA GLY A 23 13.61 -15.33 8.19
C GLY A 23 14.43 -16.25 7.28
N LEU A 24 14.59 -15.91 5.99
CA LEU A 24 15.46 -16.63 5.08
C LEU A 24 16.94 -16.43 5.43
N PHE A 25 17.31 -15.24 5.85
CA PHE A 25 18.70 -14.91 6.26
C PHE A 25 19.10 -15.51 7.62
N ALA A 26 18.15 -16.05 8.38
CA ALA A 26 18.44 -16.83 9.57
C ALA A 26 19.00 -18.22 9.24
N TYR A 27 18.85 -18.70 8.00
CA TYR A 27 19.44 -19.96 7.55
C TYR A 27 20.93 -19.77 7.23
N PRO A 28 21.82 -20.66 7.71
CA PRO A 28 23.26 -20.58 7.42
C PRO A 28 23.54 -20.47 5.90
N ASP A 29 24.52 -19.66 5.54
CA ASP A 29 24.97 -19.44 4.16
C ASP A 29 23.95 -18.73 3.21
N ILE A 30 22.78 -18.33 3.69
CA ILE A 30 21.93 -17.39 2.96
C ILE A 30 22.30 -15.98 3.42
N VAL A 31 22.99 -15.25 2.57
CA VAL A 31 23.43 -13.89 2.85
C VAL A 31 22.62 -12.88 2.03
N PRO A 32 22.31 -11.71 2.58
CA PRO A 32 21.68 -10.66 1.82
C PRO A 32 22.67 -10.08 0.79
N GLU A 33 22.42 -10.31 -0.50
CA GLU A 33 23.20 -9.76 -1.59
C GLU A 33 22.36 -8.79 -2.40
N LEU A 34 22.96 -7.65 -2.81
CA LEU A 34 22.36 -6.70 -3.73
C LEU A 34 23.06 -6.76 -5.08
N ASP A 35 22.27 -6.60 -6.13
CA ASP A 35 22.75 -6.38 -7.49
C ASP A 35 22.12 -5.09 -8.07
N ARG A 36 22.44 -4.79 -9.33
CA ARG A 36 21.86 -3.65 -10.04
C ARG A 36 20.32 -3.69 -10.10
N ASN A 37 19.72 -4.89 -10.20
CA ASN A 37 18.27 -5.03 -10.19
C ASN A 37 17.70 -4.71 -8.81
N SER A 38 18.38 -5.13 -7.73
CA SER A 38 18.01 -4.80 -6.36
C SER A 38 17.95 -3.29 -6.15
N LEU A 39 18.96 -2.56 -6.62
CA LEU A 39 18.99 -1.10 -6.54
C LEU A 39 17.88 -0.45 -7.39
N ASN A 40 17.59 -0.98 -8.56
CA ASN A 40 16.46 -0.52 -9.37
C ASN A 40 15.11 -0.78 -8.69
N GLU A 41 14.92 -1.92 -8.02
CA GLU A 41 13.71 -2.16 -7.22
C GLU A 41 13.52 -1.07 -6.15
N ILE A 42 14.59 -0.65 -5.48
CA ILE A 42 14.55 0.37 -4.44
C ILE A 42 14.37 1.79 -5.02
N PHE A 43 15.21 2.19 -5.98
CA PHE A 43 15.25 3.59 -6.42
C PHE A 43 14.26 3.90 -7.57
N ALA A 44 14.00 2.95 -8.48
CA ALA A 44 13.10 3.18 -9.60
C ALA A 44 11.64 2.80 -9.28
N LEU A 45 11.40 1.73 -8.53
CA LEU A 45 10.06 1.20 -8.26
C LEU A 45 9.58 1.42 -6.81
N GLY A 46 10.50 1.39 -5.83
CA GLY A 46 10.14 1.47 -4.41
C GLY A 46 9.17 2.62 -4.07
N PRO A 47 8.30 2.44 -3.10
CA PRO A 47 8.14 1.33 -2.15
C PRO A 47 7.44 0.09 -2.71
N ALA A 48 7.02 0.09 -3.98
CA ALA A 48 6.57 -1.13 -4.67
C ALA A 48 7.78 -2.01 -5.06
N LYS A 49 7.50 -3.26 -5.39
CA LYS A 49 8.50 -4.21 -5.91
C LYS A 49 7.92 -5.03 -7.06
N THR A 50 8.77 -5.51 -7.92
CA THR A 50 8.37 -6.43 -9.00
C THR A 50 7.78 -7.71 -8.42
N TYR A 51 6.64 -8.11 -8.95
CA TYR A 51 5.94 -9.33 -8.56
C TYR A 51 6.83 -10.56 -8.64
N GLY A 52 6.86 -11.34 -7.57
CA GLY A 52 7.67 -12.54 -7.48
C GLY A 52 9.14 -12.33 -7.11
N LYS A 53 9.58 -11.07 -6.91
CA LYS A 53 10.92 -10.75 -6.44
C LYS A 53 10.93 -10.32 -4.97
N GLY A 54 11.96 -10.74 -4.24
CA GLY A 54 12.22 -10.33 -2.86
C GLY A 54 13.22 -9.18 -2.74
N VAL A 55 13.52 -8.46 -3.85
CA VAL A 55 14.50 -7.38 -3.95
C VAL A 55 15.95 -7.86 -3.84
N PHE A 56 16.31 -8.61 -2.82
CA PHE A 56 17.63 -9.22 -2.69
C PHE A 56 17.86 -10.29 -3.78
N LYS A 57 19.08 -10.41 -4.23
CA LYS A 57 19.50 -11.41 -5.22
C LYS A 57 19.13 -12.82 -4.75
N ASN A 58 18.55 -13.63 -5.64
CA ASN A 58 18.08 -15.00 -5.37
C ASN A 58 16.95 -15.14 -4.33
N ILE A 59 16.40 -14.07 -3.82
CA ILE A 59 15.19 -14.12 -3.00
C ILE A 59 13.99 -13.92 -3.91
N LEU A 60 13.08 -14.91 -3.88
CA LEU A 60 11.87 -14.94 -4.71
C LEU A 60 10.63 -14.95 -3.82
N GLU A 61 9.51 -14.57 -4.40
CA GLU A 61 8.20 -14.59 -3.76
C GLU A 61 7.26 -15.53 -4.52
N VAL A 62 6.43 -16.28 -3.79
CA VAL A 62 5.35 -17.06 -4.38
C VAL A 62 4.26 -16.10 -4.85
N LEU A 63 3.88 -16.20 -6.13
CA LEU A 63 2.91 -15.28 -6.72
C LEU A 63 1.50 -15.50 -6.16
N PRO A 64 0.69 -14.44 -6.05
CA PRO A 64 -0.73 -14.57 -5.75
C PRO A 64 -1.43 -15.55 -6.68
N GLY A 65 -2.22 -16.48 -6.11
CA GLY A 65 -2.88 -17.53 -6.87
C GLY A 65 -1.98 -18.65 -7.37
N GLU A 66 -0.71 -18.67 -6.96
CA GLU A 66 0.26 -19.72 -7.27
C GLU A 66 0.43 -20.68 -6.09
N HIS A 67 0.74 -21.94 -6.40
CA HIS A 67 1.32 -22.88 -5.45
C HIS A 67 2.58 -23.51 -6.03
N ILE A 68 3.48 -23.89 -5.14
CA ILE A 68 4.74 -24.58 -5.48
C ILE A 68 4.71 -25.98 -4.86
N SER A 69 4.90 -26.99 -5.69
CA SER A 69 5.05 -28.38 -5.27
C SER A 69 6.52 -28.78 -5.35
N ILE A 70 7.08 -29.26 -4.25
CA ILE A 70 8.48 -29.63 -4.14
C ILE A 70 8.59 -31.11 -3.79
N SER A 71 9.41 -31.84 -4.53
CA SER A 71 9.80 -33.23 -4.24
C SER A 71 11.31 -33.39 -4.42
N HIS A 72 11.85 -34.57 -4.08
CA HIS A 72 13.28 -34.86 -4.30
C HIS A 72 13.74 -34.71 -5.76
N THR A 73 12.80 -34.83 -6.73
CA THR A 73 13.13 -34.82 -8.16
C THR A 73 12.46 -33.69 -8.93
N SER A 74 11.63 -32.87 -8.29
CA SER A 74 10.86 -31.86 -9.03
C SER A 74 10.56 -30.61 -8.20
N PHE A 75 10.56 -29.49 -8.89
CA PHE A 75 10.09 -28.18 -8.42
C PHE A 75 9.10 -27.66 -9.45
N LYS A 76 7.79 -27.68 -9.11
CA LYS A 76 6.72 -27.30 -10.04
C LYS A 76 5.96 -26.11 -9.51
N ARG A 77 5.76 -25.10 -10.38
CA ARG A 77 4.95 -23.92 -10.12
C ARG A 77 3.67 -24.03 -10.93
N GLN A 78 2.52 -23.82 -10.28
CA GLN A 78 1.20 -23.90 -10.91
C GLN A 78 0.28 -22.81 -10.34
N PHE A 79 -0.50 -22.16 -11.22
CA PHE A 79 -1.53 -21.23 -10.80
C PHE A 79 -2.84 -21.98 -10.59
N TYR A 80 -3.44 -21.84 -9.41
CA TYR A 80 -4.80 -22.29 -9.13
C TYR A 80 -5.84 -21.20 -9.36
N TRP A 81 -5.40 -19.94 -9.43
CA TRP A 81 -6.23 -18.79 -9.74
C TRP A 81 -5.43 -17.71 -10.46
N LYS A 82 -6.06 -17.07 -11.45
CA LYS A 82 -5.58 -15.86 -12.11
C LYS A 82 -6.78 -14.97 -12.40
N LEU A 83 -6.59 -13.65 -12.25
CA LEU A 83 -7.59 -12.70 -12.68
C LEU A 83 -7.85 -12.84 -14.18
N SER A 84 -9.11 -12.93 -14.59
CA SER A 84 -9.53 -13.08 -15.97
C SER A 84 -10.58 -12.06 -16.38
N SER A 85 -10.61 -11.72 -17.67
CA SER A 85 -11.68 -10.91 -18.24
C SER A 85 -12.82 -11.78 -18.71
N CYS A 86 -14.04 -11.37 -18.36
CA CYS A 86 -15.28 -11.95 -18.86
C CYS A 86 -16.30 -10.85 -19.16
N LEU A 87 -17.25 -11.14 -20.03
CA LEU A 87 -18.34 -10.24 -20.33
C LEU A 87 -19.23 -10.09 -19.10
N HIS A 88 -19.50 -8.84 -18.71
CA HIS A 88 -20.48 -8.52 -17.67
C HIS A 88 -21.89 -8.53 -18.25
N THR A 89 -22.77 -9.35 -17.66
CA THR A 89 -24.13 -9.56 -18.18
C THR A 89 -25.23 -9.17 -17.19
N ASP A 90 -24.86 -8.86 -15.94
CA ASP A 90 -25.84 -8.47 -14.93
C ASP A 90 -26.36 -7.05 -15.22
N SER A 91 -27.63 -6.78 -14.95
CA SER A 91 -28.20 -5.43 -15.03
C SER A 91 -27.55 -4.51 -13.96
N PRO A 92 -27.60 -3.17 -14.11
CA PRO A 92 -27.09 -2.26 -13.08
C PRO A 92 -27.67 -2.53 -11.69
N SER A 93 -28.97 -2.85 -11.59
CA SER A 93 -29.61 -3.21 -10.32
C SER A 93 -29.06 -4.51 -9.74
N ASP A 94 -28.95 -5.55 -10.56
CA ASP A 94 -28.42 -6.85 -10.11
C ASP A 94 -26.92 -6.72 -9.74
N THR A 95 -26.18 -5.86 -10.44
CA THR A 95 -24.78 -5.57 -10.14
C THR A 95 -24.62 -4.95 -8.76
N ILE A 96 -25.50 -3.98 -8.40
CA ILE A 96 -25.50 -3.36 -7.07
C ILE A 96 -25.80 -4.40 -5.99
N GLU A 97 -26.85 -5.20 -6.17
CA GLU A 97 -27.27 -6.21 -5.19
C GLU A 97 -26.20 -7.30 -5.01
N LYS A 98 -25.61 -7.78 -6.09
CA LYS A 98 -24.55 -8.78 -6.05
C LYS A 98 -23.26 -8.22 -5.42
N THR A 99 -22.93 -6.97 -5.69
CA THR A 99 -21.80 -6.29 -5.03
C THR A 99 -22.05 -6.19 -3.53
N ARG A 100 -23.25 -5.74 -3.10
CA ARG A 100 -23.65 -5.68 -1.68
C ARG A 100 -23.54 -7.05 -1.01
N TRP A 101 -24.05 -8.08 -1.67
CA TRP A 101 -24.01 -9.44 -1.16
C TRP A 101 -22.57 -9.96 -1.01
N LEU A 102 -21.73 -9.80 -2.04
CA LEU A 102 -20.33 -10.21 -2.01
C LEU A 102 -19.55 -9.54 -0.88
N LEU A 103 -19.72 -8.23 -0.72
CA LEU A 103 -19.06 -7.45 0.33
C LEU A 103 -19.51 -7.92 1.71
N THR A 104 -20.82 -8.04 1.94
CA THR A 104 -21.38 -8.48 3.22
C THR A 104 -20.95 -9.91 3.57
N ASP A 105 -20.93 -10.81 2.59
CA ASP A 105 -20.49 -12.20 2.76
C ASP A 105 -19.00 -12.28 3.09
N SER A 106 -18.15 -11.53 2.37
CA SER A 106 -16.72 -11.48 2.63
C SER A 106 -16.41 -10.93 4.03
N ILE A 107 -17.05 -9.83 4.42
CA ILE A 107 -16.86 -9.25 5.77
C ILE A 107 -17.25 -10.29 6.83
N LYS A 108 -18.44 -10.89 6.73
CA LYS A 108 -18.91 -11.89 7.70
C LYS A 108 -18.01 -13.11 7.78
N LYS A 109 -17.51 -13.62 6.66
CA LYS A 109 -16.56 -14.75 6.65
C LYS A 109 -15.24 -14.41 7.32
N GLN A 110 -14.78 -13.17 7.18
CA GLN A 110 -13.54 -12.71 7.80
C GLN A 110 -13.71 -12.30 9.28
N MET A 111 -14.94 -12.27 9.79
CA MET A 111 -15.19 -12.12 11.24
C MET A 111 -14.93 -13.41 12.03
N LEU A 112 -14.86 -14.57 11.38
CA LEU A 112 -14.62 -15.84 12.06
C LEU A 112 -13.25 -15.80 12.77
N SER A 113 -13.26 -15.83 14.11
CA SER A 113 -12.08 -15.68 14.95
C SER A 113 -12.29 -16.30 16.31
N ASP A 114 -11.24 -16.88 16.89
CA ASP A 114 -11.24 -17.42 18.26
C ASP A 114 -10.99 -16.32 19.32
N VAL A 115 -10.74 -15.09 18.87
CA VAL A 115 -10.51 -13.92 19.73
C VAL A 115 -11.38 -12.76 19.28
N PRO A 116 -11.69 -11.79 20.19
CA PRO A 116 -12.46 -10.61 19.80
C PRO A 116 -11.82 -9.84 18.66
N ILE A 117 -12.64 -9.50 17.66
CA ILE A 117 -12.23 -8.69 16.51
C ILE A 117 -12.45 -7.20 16.78
N CYS A 118 -11.78 -6.36 16.01
CA CYS A 118 -12.03 -4.92 15.92
C CYS A 118 -12.03 -4.44 14.48
N THR A 119 -12.31 -3.16 14.26
CA THR A 119 -12.21 -2.54 12.92
C THR A 119 -11.47 -1.20 12.99
N PHE A 120 -10.78 -0.86 11.90
CA PHE A 120 -10.35 0.52 11.67
C PHE A 120 -11.52 1.32 11.12
N LEU A 121 -11.72 2.54 11.67
CA LEU A 121 -12.85 3.39 11.34
C LEU A 121 -12.40 4.82 11.10
N SER A 122 -12.28 5.23 9.85
CA SER A 122 -11.95 6.61 9.46
C SER A 122 -13.18 7.47 9.13
N GLY A 123 -14.38 6.89 9.18
CA GLY A 123 -15.58 7.55 8.67
C GLY A 123 -15.62 7.71 7.15
N GLY A 124 -14.70 7.12 6.40
CA GLY A 124 -14.80 6.90 4.96
C GLY A 124 -15.72 5.74 4.63
N ILE A 125 -16.28 5.70 3.42
CA ILE A 125 -17.26 4.68 3.02
C ILE A 125 -16.75 3.25 3.24
N ASP A 126 -15.48 2.99 2.97
CA ASP A 126 -14.88 1.67 3.00
C ASP A 126 -14.84 1.09 4.41
N SER A 127 -14.18 1.83 5.32
CA SER A 127 -14.07 1.45 6.74
C SER A 127 -15.42 1.45 7.44
N SER A 128 -16.30 2.38 7.08
CA SER A 128 -17.65 2.46 7.63
C SER A 128 -18.51 1.27 7.25
N LEU A 129 -18.41 0.78 5.99
CA LEU A 129 -19.15 -0.40 5.55
C LEU A 129 -18.68 -1.67 6.30
N VAL A 130 -17.37 -1.85 6.46
CA VAL A 130 -16.80 -2.96 7.24
C VAL A 130 -17.30 -2.88 8.69
N THR A 131 -17.19 -1.71 9.31
CA THR A 131 -17.63 -1.49 10.70
C THR A 131 -19.12 -1.73 10.87
N ALA A 132 -19.96 -1.21 9.98
CA ALA A 132 -21.42 -1.38 10.05
C ALA A 132 -21.85 -2.86 10.00
N VAL A 133 -21.25 -3.63 9.09
CA VAL A 133 -21.55 -5.07 8.97
C VAL A 133 -21.06 -5.84 10.20
N CYS A 134 -19.85 -5.54 10.70
CA CYS A 134 -19.30 -6.18 11.88
C CYS A 134 -20.13 -5.87 13.13
N ALA A 135 -20.40 -4.58 13.39
CA ALA A 135 -21.16 -4.15 14.55
C ALA A 135 -22.60 -4.69 14.52
N GLY A 136 -23.29 -4.61 13.38
CA GLY A 136 -24.63 -5.17 13.20
C GLY A 136 -24.70 -6.69 13.32
N HIS A 137 -23.58 -7.39 13.09
CA HIS A 137 -23.50 -8.84 13.35
C HIS A 137 -23.33 -9.15 14.84
N LEU A 138 -22.39 -8.46 15.53
CA LEU A 138 -22.10 -8.67 16.95
C LEU A 138 -23.26 -8.23 17.86
N ALA A 139 -23.98 -7.18 17.48
CA ALA A 139 -25.16 -6.71 18.22
C ALA A 139 -26.24 -7.79 18.40
N LYS A 140 -26.33 -8.78 17.50
CA LYS A 140 -27.28 -9.90 17.60
C LYS A 140 -26.97 -10.83 18.76
N SER A 141 -25.71 -10.91 19.20
CA SER A 141 -25.25 -11.66 20.38
C SER A 141 -25.11 -10.75 21.61
N GLY A 142 -25.46 -9.46 21.52
CA GLY A 142 -25.28 -8.49 22.61
C GLY A 142 -23.84 -8.01 22.80
N GLU A 143 -22.96 -8.30 21.85
CA GLU A 143 -21.56 -7.89 21.88
C GLU A 143 -21.36 -6.53 21.22
N LYS A 144 -20.40 -5.74 21.75
CA LYS A 144 -19.98 -4.45 21.16
C LYS A 144 -18.65 -4.59 20.44
N LEU A 145 -18.57 -3.98 19.26
CA LEU A 145 -17.35 -3.92 18.47
C LEU A 145 -16.40 -2.83 18.98
N ASN A 146 -15.13 -3.15 19.16
CA ASN A 146 -14.09 -2.13 19.29
C ASN A 146 -13.77 -1.53 17.93
N THR A 147 -13.69 -0.20 17.86
CA THR A 147 -13.32 0.53 16.63
C THR A 147 -12.21 1.52 16.93
N PHE A 148 -11.31 1.73 15.96
CA PHE A 148 -10.14 2.56 16.13
C PHE A 148 -10.02 3.58 15.00
N SER A 149 -9.85 4.85 15.36
CA SER A 149 -9.46 5.94 14.47
C SER A 149 -8.06 6.41 14.80
N PHE A 150 -7.42 7.00 13.81
CA PHE A 150 -6.05 7.46 13.91
C PHE A 150 -5.90 8.86 13.33
N ASP A 151 -5.14 9.74 14.03
CA ASP A 151 -4.73 11.05 13.54
C ASP A 151 -3.37 11.46 14.17
N PHE A 152 -2.85 12.61 13.79
CA PHE A 152 -1.65 13.20 14.36
C PHE A 152 -2.02 14.28 15.38
N THR A 153 -1.29 14.34 16.50
CA THR A 153 -1.57 15.24 17.62
C THR A 153 -1.68 16.69 17.19
N GLU A 154 -0.80 17.14 16.29
CA GLU A 154 -0.69 18.52 15.86
C GLU A 154 -1.65 18.89 14.70
N ASN A 155 -2.40 17.90 14.15
CA ASN A 155 -3.36 18.20 13.09
C ASN A 155 -4.50 19.10 13.54
N LYS A 156 -4.81 19.18 14.83
CA LYS A 156 -5.76 20.18 15.37
C LYS A 156 -5.32 21.62 15.09
N THR A 157 -4.00 21.85 15.08
CA THR A 157 -3.39 23.18 14.90
C THR A 157 -3.02 23.46 13.43
N TYR A 158 -2.44 22.47 12.76
CA TYR A 158 -1.83 22.65 11.43
C TYR A 158 -2.66 22.18 10.27
N PHE A 159 -3.76 21.43 10.51
CA PHE A 159 -4.59 20.96 9.41
C PHE A 159 -5.16 22.12 8.58
N LYS A 160 -4.96 22.05 7.28
CA LYS A 160 -5.55 22.96 6.30
C LYS A 160 -6.33 22.13 5.28
N SER A 161 -7.63 22.42 5.19
CA SER A 161 -8.49 21.84 4.16
C SER A 161 -7.94 22.14 2.76
N ASN A 162 -7.89 21.13 1.92
CA ASN A 162 -7.47 21.25 0.53
C ASN A 162 -8.29 20.32 -0.37
N THR A 163 -8.08 20.38 -1.67
CA THR A 163 -8.84 19.55 -2.64
C THR A 163 -8.65 18.05 -2.40
N PHE A 164 -7.49 17.66 -1.85
CA PHE A 164 -7.13 16.27 -1.60
C PHE A 164 -7.67 15.76 -0.26
N GLN A 165 -7.61 16.58 0.80
CA GLN A 165 -8.17 16.30 2.13
C GLN A 165 -9.12 17.43 2.52
N PRO A 166 -10.40 17.33 2.15
CA PRO A 166 -11.37 18.42 2.32
C PRO A 166 -11.85 18.58 3.76
N SER A 167 -11.74 17.54 4.60
CA SER A 167 -12.19 17.52 5.99
C SER A 167 -11.36 16.56 6.82
N GLN A 168 -11.34 16.77 8.13
CA GLN A 168 -10.83 15.79 9.09
C GLN A 168 -11.77 14.58 9.17
N ASP A 169 -11.24 13.43 9.54
CA ASP A 169 -11.97 12.15 9.61
C ASP A 169 -12.81 12.01 10.89
N ARG A 170 -12.35 12.62 11.97
CA ARG A 170 -12.89 12.44 13.33
C ARG A 170 -14.40 12.60 13.42
N PRO A 171 -15.05 13.67 12.92
CA PRO A 171 -16.51 13.84 13.04
C PRO A 171 -17.32 12.69 12.43
N PHE A 172 -16.82 12.15 11.31
CA PHE A 172 -17.49 11.06 10.60
C PHE A 172 -17.26 9.70 11.29
N ALA A 173 -16.11 9.50 11.88
CA ALA A 173 -15.83 8.30 12.68
C ALA A 173 -16.69 8.30 13.96
N GLU A 174 -16.80 9.45 14.66
CA GLU A 174 -17.67 9.63 15.83
C GLU A 174 -19.14 9.37 15.47
N GLN A 175 -19.66 9.91 14.35
CA GLN A 175 -21.00 9.65 13.86
C GLN A 175 -21.27 8.15 13.66
N MET A 176 -20.34 7.44 13.05
CA MET A 176 -20.47 5.99 12.83
C MET A 176 -20.39 5.20 14.13
N ALA A 177 -19.51 5.61 15.05
CA ALA A 177 -19.36 4.96 16.34
C ALA A 177 -20.62 5.11 17.21
N GLU A 178 -21.24 6.28 17.17
CA GLU A 178 -22.52 6.55 17.85
C GLU A 178 -23.67 5.73 17.22
N LEU A 179 -23.79 5.76 15.89
CA LEU A 179 -24.87 5.06 15.15
C LEU A 179 -24.86 3.55 15.41
N TYR A 180 -23.68 2.95 15.48
CA TYR A 180 -23.50 1.51 15.64
C TYR A 180 -23.12 1.10 17.07
N GLU A 181 -23.18 2.03 18.02
CA GLU A 181 -22.90 1.83 19.46
C GLU A 181 -21.58 1.10 19.73
N THR A 182 -20.53 1.42 18.99
CA THR A 182 -19.22 0.78 19.11
C THR A 182 -18.42 1.35 20.28
N ASN A 183 -17.47 0.57 20.81
CA ASN A 183 -16.45 1.07 21.73
C ASN A 183 -15.34 1.73 20.90
N HIS A 184 -15.47 3.05 20.68
CA HIS A 184 -14.56 3.78 19.80
C HIS A 184 -13.34 4.33 20.55
N HIS A 185 -12.15 4.07 19.98
CA HIS A 185 -10.86 4.56 20.47
C HIS A 185 -10.25 5.50 19.44
N PHE A 186 -9.96 6.72 19.86
CA PHE A 186 -9.28 7.69 19.02
C PHE A 186 -7.80 7.76 19.44
N LEU A 187 -6.90 7.32 18.54
CA LEU A 187 -5.48 7.22 18.80
C LEU A 187 -4.72 8.32 18.05
N GLU A 188 -3.71 8.88 18.69
CA GLU A 188 -2.93 9.99 18.13
C GLU A 188 -1.43 9.62 18.11
N CYS A 189 -0.72 10.13 17.10
CA CYS A 189 0.72 9.96 16.90
C CYS A 189 1.39 11.34 16.89
N SER A 190 2.43 11.51 17.69
CA SER A 190 3.27 12.70 17.62
C SER A 190 4.31 12.60 16.51
N SER A 191 4.91 13.72 16.12
CA SER A 191 6.03 13.75 15.17
C SER A 191 7.22 12.92 15.66
N GLN A 192 7.47 12.87 16.96
CA GLN A 192 8.52 12.05 17.56
C GLN A 192 8.19 10.55 17.47
N ASP A 193 6.96 10.14 17.82
CA ASP A 193 6.53 8.74 17.69
C ASP A 193 6.69 8.25 16.24
N GLN A 194 6.31 9.09 15.29
CA GLN A 194 6.43 8.79 13.86
C GLN A 194 7.89 8.59 13.43
N LEU A 195 8.80 9.43 13.94
CA LEU A 195 10.22 9.32 13.68
C LEU A 195 10.82 8.06 14.32
N ASP A 196 10.46 7.75 15.57
CA ASP A 196 10.93 6.58 16.32
C ASP A 196 10.52 5.26 15.64
N TYR A 197 9.41 5.29 14.88
CA TYR A 197 8.93 4.14 14.14
C TYR A 197 9.43 4.09 12.68
N LEU A 198 10.17 5.11 12.21
CA LEU A 198 10.64 5.18 10.83
C LEU A 198 11.51 3.98 10.44
N TYR A 199 12.44 3.62 11.30
CA TYR A 199 13.36 2.50 11.07
C TYR A 199 12.73 1.16 11.46
N LYS A 200 11.85 1.13 12.46
CA LYS A 200 11.08 -0.06 12.80
C LYS A 200 10.18 -0.52 11.65
N ALA A 201 9.69 0.41 10.83
CA ALA A 201 8.92 0.07 9.63
C ALA A 201 9.79 -0.69 8.59
N VAL A 202 11.07 -0.34 8.46
CA VAL A 202 12.03 -1.10 7.65
C VAL A 202 12.26 -2.50 8.25
N ASP A 203 12.36 -2.59 9.58
CA ASP A 203 12.49 -3.89 10.27
C ASP A 203 11.27 -4.78 10.10
N ALA A 204 10.08 -4.18 10.09
CA ALA A 204 8.83 -4.89 9.86
C ALA A 204 8.74 -5.43 8.43
N ARG A 205 9.16 -4.63 7.45
CA ARG A 205 9.01 -4.94 6.03
C ARG A 205 10.20 -5.68 5.42
N ASP A 206 11.38 -5.61 6.06
CA ASP A 206 12.68 -6.04 5.55
C ASP A 206 13.22 -5.19 4.37
N LEU A 207 12.52 -4.15 3.97
CA LEU A 207 12.80 -3.27 2.85
C LEU A 207 12.48 -1.81 3.20
N PRO A 208 13.10 -0.82 2.53
CA PRO A 208 12.57 0.54 2.54
C PRO A 208 11.12 0.56 2.07
N CYS A 209 10.29 1.36 2.72
CA CYS A 209 8.83 1.26 2.60
C CYS A 209 8.16 2.62 2.32
N MET A 210 6.86 2.75 2.53
CA MET A 210 6.14 4.01 2.29
C MET A 210 6.45 5.09 3.34
N ALA A 211 7.71 5.17 3.75
CA ALA A 211 8.25 6.19 4.64
C ALA A 211 7.37 6.40 5.89
N ASP A 212 6.98 7.64 6.15
CA ASP A 212 6.17 8.04 7.29
C ASP A 212 4.73 7.49 7.28
N VAL A 213 4.19 7.19 6.11
CA VAL A 213 2.86 6.56 5.98
C VAL A 213 2.87 5.16 6.61
N GLU A 214 3.97 4.42 6.43
CA GLU A 214 4.10 3.06 6.97
C GLU A 214 4.58 3.06 8.41
N SER A 215 5.45 4.01 8.82
CA SER A 215 5.86 4.15 10.21
C SER A 215 4.69 4.51 11.13
N SER A 216 3.83 5.43 10.71
CA SER A 216 2.63 5.78 11.46
C SER A 216 1.62 4.63 11.52
N MET A 217 1.46 3.86 10.43
CA MET A 217 0.61 2.66 10.43
C MET A 217 1.14 1.61 11.42
N LEU A 218 2.45 1.39 11.44
CA LEU A 218 3.09 0.46 12.40
C LEU A 218 2.88 0.90 13.84
N TYR A 219 3.06 2.20 14.13
CA TYR A 219 2.78 2.77 15.45
C TYR A 219 1.32 2.54 15.84
N PHE A 220 0.38 2.85 14.95
CA PHE A 220 -1.04 2.62 15.15
C PHE A 220 -1.37 1.14 15.43
N CYS A 221 -0.84 0.21 14.63
CA CYS A 221 -1.01 -1.22 14.86
C CYS A 221 -0.50 -1.65 16.24
N SER A 222 0.62 -1.09 16.72
CA SER A 222 1.18 -1.40 18.04
C SER A 222 0.29 -0.95 19.19
N LEU A 223 -0.43 0.17 19.02
CA LEU A 223 -1.40 0.65 20.00
C LEU A 223 -2.68 -0.21 20.00
N VAL A 224 -3.21 -0.53 18.82
CA VAL A 224 -4.42 -1.36 18.68
C VAL A 224 -4.20 -2.76 19.22
N LYS A 225 -2.99 -3.32 19.08
CA LYS A 225 -2.62 -4.63 19.64
C LYS A 225 -2.81 -4.73 21.15
N GLN A 226 -2.77 -3.62 21.87
CA GLN A 226 -3.02 -3.62 23.33
C GLN A 226 -4.48 -3.98 23.68
N PHE A 227 -5.40 -3.85 22.72
CA PHE A 227 -6.83 -4.12 22.87
C PHE A 227 -7.28 -5.38 22.15
N ASN A 228 -6.83 -5.57 20.90
CA ASN A 228 -7.31 -6.63 20.01
C ASN A 228 -6.15 -7.28 19.27
N SER A 229 -6.31 -8.54 18.87
CA SER A 229 -5.32 -9.28 18.07
C SER A 229 -5.72 -9.45 16.61
N VAL A 230 -6.98 -9.16 16.25
CA VAL A 230 -7.53 -9.27 14.90
C VAL A 230 -8.29 -8.00 14.56
N VAL A 231 -7.98 -7.42 13.40
CA VAL A 231 -8.65 -6.23 12.88
C VAL A 231 -9.13 -6.43 11.45
N LEU A 232 -10.36 -5.98 11.13
CA LEU A 232 -10.84 -5.87 9.76
C LEU A 232 -10.69 -4.43 9.28
N THR A 233 -10.21 -4.26 8.04
CA THR A 233 -9.90 -2.96 7.44
C THR A 233 -10.67 -2.71 6.15
N GLY A 234 -10.82 -1.44 5.77
CA GLY A 234 -11.37 -1.02 4.47
C GLY A 234 -10.35 -0.94 3.33
N GLU A 235 -9.14 -1.46 3.51
CA GLU A 235 -8.10 -1.47 2.47
C GLU A 235 -8.58 -2.18 1.20
N CYS A 236 -8.01 -1.82 0.05
CA CYS A 236 -8.31 -2.33 -1.29
C CYS A 236 -9.62 -1.83 -1.93
N ALA A 237 -10.48 -1.14 -1.21
CA ALA A 237 -11.71 -0.60 -1.80
C ALA A 237 -11.44 0.45 -2.89
N ASP A 238 -10.47 1.34 -2.65
CA ASP A 238 -10.07 2.36 -3.63
C ASP A 238 -9.50 1.75 -4.91
N GLU A 239 -8.74 0.68 -4.76
CA GLU A 239 -8.03 -0.02 -5.82
C GLU A 239 -8.99 -0.68 -6.79
N ILE A 240 -10.04 -1.30 -6.27
CA ILE A 240 -10.97 -2.10 -7.09
C ILE A 240 -12.19 -1.30 -7.56
N PHE A 241 -12.63 -0.30 -6.79
CA PHE A 241 -13.79 0.55 -7.14
C PHE A 241 -13.42 1.89 -7.78
N GLY A 242 -12.16 2.11 -8.15
CA GLY A 242 -11.72 3.31 -8.84
C GLY A 242 -11.72 4.56 -7.96
N GLY A 243 -11.23 4.46 -6.71
CA GLY A 243 -11.21 5.56 -5.74
C GLY A 243 -10.12 6.60 -5.95
N TYR A 244 -9.12 6.33 -6.77
CA TYR A 244 -7.97 7.23 -6.97
C TYR A 244 -8.13 8.16 -8.18
N PRO A 245 -7.47 9.35 -8.16
CA PRO A 245 -7.57 10.31 -9.25
C PRO A 245 -7.14 9.78 -10.62
N TRP A 246 -6.20 8.84 -10.65
CA TRP A 246 -5.70 8.28 -11.92
C TRP A 246 -6.71 7.39 -12.65
N PHE A 247 -7.78 6.95 -12.00
CA PHE A 247 -8.91 6.31 -12.68
C PHE A 247 -9.80 7.29 -13.45
N HIS A 248 -9.66 8.59 -13.17
CA HIS A 248 -10.58 9.65 -13.67
C HIS A 248 -9.88 10.70 -14.52
N LYS A 249 -8.57 10.90 -14.37
CA LYS A 249 -7.83 11.95 -15.08
C LYS A 249 -7.44 11.50 -16.48
N LYS A 250 -7.74 12.35 -17.48
CA LYS A 250 -7.38 12.10 -18.88
C LYS A 250 -5.87 11.83 -19.05
N SER A 251 -5.02 12.59 -18.37
CA SER A 251 -3.55 12.40 -18.44
C SER A 251 -3.08 11.01 -18.02
N SER A 252 -3.82 10.32 -17.17
CA SER A 252 -3.50 8.94 -16.75
C SER A 252 -3.78 7.91 -17.85
N PHE A 253 -4.69 8.23 -18.77
CA PHE A 253 -4.99 7.39 -19.94
C PHE A 253 -3.95 7.57 -21.05
N GLU A 254 -3.31 8.71 -21.09
CA GLU A 254 -2.33 9.09 -22.10
C GLU A 254 -0.87 8.75 -21.70
N THR A 255 -0.64 8.44 -20.42
CA THR A 255 0.71 8.08 -19.95
C THR A 255 1.10 6.65 -20.29
N ASN A 256 2.37 6.46 -20.67
CA ASN A 256 3.00 5.16 -20.90
C ASN A 256 3.88 4.74 -19.70
N MET A 257 3.47 5.10 -18.49
CA MET A 257 4.13 4.78 -17.23
C MET A 257 3.08 4.55 -16.15
N PHE A 258 3.49 4.11 -14.98
CA PHE A 258 2.57 3.93 -13.85
C PHE A 258 1.78 5.21 -13.55
N PRO A 259 0.44 5.17 -13.54
CA PRO A 259 -0.38 6.38 -13.41
C PRO A 259 -0.15 7.18 -12.12
N TRP A 260 0.32 6.53 -11.06
CA TRP A 260 0.67 7.16 -9.77
C TRP A 260 2.12 7.61 -9.66
N SER A 261 2.95 7.31 -10.66
CA SER A 261 4.36 7.73 -10.76
C SER A 261 4.71 7.95 -12.23
N PRO A 262 4.12 8.99 -12.89
CA PRO A 262 4.22 9.17 -14.33
C PRO A 262 5.57 9.73 -14.79
N SER A 263 6.45 10.10 -13.88
CA SER A 263 7.79 10.65 -14.16
C SER A 263 8.80 10.15 -13.14
N MET A 264 10.00 9.85 -13.60
CA MET A 264 11.15 9.49 -12.76
C MET A 264 11.82 10.72 -12.13
N GLN A 265 11.66 11.91 -12.70
CA GLN A 265 12.35 13.12 -12.21
C GLN A 265 12.23 13.36 -10.70
N PRO A 266 11.04 13.23 -10.05
CA PRO A 266 10.96 13.38 -8.62
C PRO A 266 11.80 12.37 -7.84
N ARG A 267 11.94 11.14 -8.33
CA ARG A 267 12.74 10.09 -7.70
C ARG A 267 14.23 10.34 -7.83
N GLN A 268 14.64 10.95 -8.94
CA GLN A 268 16.03 11.25 -9.28
C GLN A 268 16.53 12.56 -8.64
N ALA A 269 15.65 13.36 -8.08
CA ALA A 269 15.94 14.74 -7.66
C ALA A 269 17.09 14.89 -6.67
N LEU A 270 17.36 13.86 -5.86
CA LEU A 270 18.43 13.86 -4.85
C LEU A 270 19.61 12.95 -5.23
N LEU A 271 19.48 12.17 -6.30
CA LEU A 271 20.45 11.15 -6.69
C LEU A 271 21.60 11.76 -7.50
N ASP A 272 22.75 11.10 -7.44
CA ASP A 272 23.91 11.37 -8.27
C ASP A 272 23.64 11.06 -9.75
N ASP A 273 24.12 11.88 -10.67
CA ASP A 273 23.82 11.77 -12.09
C ASP A 273 24.47 10.53 -12.73
N ASP A 274 25.69 10.16 -12.33
CA ASP A 274 26.37 8.97 -12.81
C ASP A 274 25.63 7.71 -12.33
N PHE A 275 25.17 7.70 -11.08
CA PHE A 275 24.36 6.62 -10.53
C PHE A 275 23.03 6.46 -11.27
N ILE A 276 22.33 7.57 -11.57
CA ILE A 276 21.08 7.54 -12.35
C ILE A 276 21.32 6.92 -13.74
N HIS A 277 22.40 7.34 -14.39
CA HIS A 277 22.77 6.82 -15.72
C HIS A 277 23.15 5.34 -15.66
N GLU A 278 23.92 4.93 -14.66
CA GLU A 278 24.34 3.53 -14.49
C GLU A 278 23.14 2.60 -14.26
N LEU A 279 22.19 2.99 -13.42
CA LEU A 279 21.00 2.17 -13.16
C LEU A 279 20.05 2.06 -14.34
N ASN A 280 19.98 3.10 -15.17
CA ASN A 280 18.97 3.22 -16.23
C ASN A 280 17.54 3.05 -15.69
N MET A 281 17.23 3.83 -14.65
CA MET A 281 15.97 3.71 -13.86
C MET A 281 14.71 3.82 -14.72
N GLU A 282 14.72 4.69 -15.74
CA GLU A 282 13.56 4.90 -16.62
C GLU A 282 13.24 3.65 -17.43
N GLU A 283 14.24 3.03 -18.04
CA GLU A 283 14.05 1.81 -18.82
C GLU A 283 13.60 0.65 -17.93
N TYR A 284 14.16 0.54 -16.73
CA TYR A 284 13.76 -0.50 -15.77
C TYR A 284 12.29 -0.38 -15.40
N ALA A 285 11.83 0.82 -15.03
CA ALA A 285 10.45 1.08 -14.69
C ALA A 285 9.50 0.91 -15.90
N LEU A 286 9.93 1.36 -17.09
CA LEU A 286 9.18 1.18 -18.33
C LEU A 286 8.99 -0.30 -18.66
N ASN A 287 10.04 -1.11 -18.58
CA ASN A 287 9.97 -2.54 -18.83
C ASN A 287 9.00 -3.26 -17.88
N ALA A 288 9.00 -2.90 -16.60
CA ALA A 288 8.06 -3.43 -15.59
C ALA A 288 6.61 -3.04 -15.91
N TYR A 289 6.40 -1.78 -16.31
CA TYR A 289 5.10 -1.28 -16.76
C TYR A 289 4.61 -2.03 -17.99
N GLU A 290 5.41 -2.08 -19.09
CA GLU A 290 5.04 -2.73 -20.34
C GLU A 290 4.77 -4.23 -20.17
N GLN A 291 5.57 -4.91 -19.34
CA GLN A 291 5.29 -6.31 -19.03
C GLN A 291 3.91 -6.47 -18.40
N THR A 292 3.54 -5.60 -17.47
CA THR A 292 2.23 -5.65 -16.81
C THR A 292 1.10 -5.36 -17.81
N ILE A 293 1.30 -4.41 -18.74
CA ILE A 293 0.32 -4.14 -19.80
C ILE A 293 0.11 -5.37 -20.69
N ARG A 294 1.21 -6.05 -21.09
CA ARG A 294 1.12 -7.29 -21.91
C ARG A 294 0.38 -8.43 -21.18
N GLU A 295 0.46 -8.48 -19.86
CA GLU A 295 -0.20 -9.49 -19.01
C GLU A 295 -1.65 -9.14 -18.66
N THR A 296 -2.11 -7.92 -18.97
CA THR A 296 -3.46 -7.47 -18.64
C THR A 296 -4.50 -8.33 -19.34
N PRO A 297 -5.44 -8.96 -18.58
CA PRO A 297 -6.56 -9.65 -19.20
C PRO A 297 -7.51 -8.63 -19.85
N VAL A 298 -7.78 -8.81 -21.16
CA VAL A 298 -8.68 -7.97 -21.95
C VAL A 298 -9.65 -8.84 -22.73
N LEU A 299 -10.78 -8.28 -23.16
CA LEU A 299 -11.70 -8.95 -24.06
C LEU A 299 -11.36 -8.60 -25.53
N PRO A 300 -11.58 -9.51 -26.49
CA PRO A 300 -11.32 -9.23 -27.90
C PRO A 300 -12.06 -8.02 -28.44
N ASP A 301 -13.26 -7.77 -27.95
CA ASP A 301 -14.15 -6.71 -28.39
C ASP A 301 -14.11 -5.44 -27.50
N ASP A 302 -13.18 -5.37 -26.54
CA ASP A 302 -13.01 -4.15 -25.75
C ASP A 302 -12.66 -2.96 -26.64
N SER A 303 -13.37 -1.85 -26.47
CA SER A 303 -12.98 -0.57 -27.07
C SER A 303 -11.60 -0.13 -26.58
N PRO A 304 -10.89 0.74 -27.29
CA PRO A 304 -9.59 1.26 -26.81
C PRO A 304 -9.68 1.88 -25.42
N GLU A 305 -10.78 2.52 -25.08
CA GLU A 305 -11.01 3.10 -23.75
C GLU A 305 -11.20 2.01 -22.67
N GLU A 306 -12.05 1.01 -22.92
CA GLU A 306 -12.28 -0.10 -22.00
C GLU A 306 -11.02 -0.91 -21.78
N LYS A 307 -10.28 -1.21 -22.82
CA LYS A 307 -8.97 -1.84 -22.73
C LYS A 307 -8.05 -1.03 -21.82
N ARG A 308 -7.97 0.30 -22.02
CA ARG A 308 -7.13 1.16 -21.17
C ARG A 308 -7.59 1.20 -19.72
N ARG A 309 -8.88 1.17 -19.46
CA ARG A 309 -9.44 1.05 -18.11
C ARG A 309 -9.05 -0.24 -17.42
N ARG A 310 -9.08 -1.37 -18.14
CA ARG A 310 -8.61 -2.67 -17.62
C ARG A 310 -7.10 -2.63 -17.33
N GLU A 311 -6.31 -2.02 -18.20
CA GLU A 311 -4.87 -1.85 -17.99
C GLU A 311 -4.58 -1.04 -16.72
N ILE A 312 -5.24 0.10 -16.51
CA ILE A 312 -5.09 0.92 -15.30
C ILE A 312 -5.53 0.13 -14.06
N ALA A 313 -6.65 -0.58 -14.12
CA ALA A 313 -7.14 -1.40 -13.01
C ALA A 313 -6.16 -2.56 -12.69
N TYR A 314 -5.63 -3.24 -13.72
CA TYR A 314 -4.69 -4.34 -13.53
C TYR A 314 -3.34 -3.87 -12.99
N LEU A 315 -2.79 -2.75 -13.51
CA LEU A 315 -1.63 -2.08 -12.96
C LEU A 315 -1.84 -1.77 -11.47
N ASN A 316 -3.01 -1.23 -11.14
CA ASN A 316 -3.34 -0.86 -9.77
C ASN A 316 -3.39 -2.08 -8.85
N ILE A 317 -4.00 -3.18 -9.27
CA ILE A 317 -4.06 -4.43 -8.51
C ILE A 317 -2.67 -5.04 -8.33
N ARG A 318 -1.88 -5.10 -9.40
CA ARG A 318 -0.56 -5.77 -9.42
C ARG A 318 0.52 -5.00 -8.64
N TRP A 319 0.42 -3.68 -8.55
CA TRP A 319 1.47 -2.84 -7.97
C TRP A 319 1.01 -2.04 -6.75
N PHE A 320 0.02 -1.18 -6.93
CA PHE A 320 -0.37 -0.26 -5.86
C PHE A 320 -1.09 -1.00 -4.73
N MET A 321 -2.11 -1.81 -5.07
CA MET A 321 -2.83 -2.63 -4.10
C MET A 321 -1.90 -3.65 -3.40
N ALA A 322 -1.02 -4.30 -4.16
CA ALA A 322 -0.04 -5.24 -3.59
C ALA A 322 0.87 -4.56 -2.57
N THR A 323 1.33 -3.32 -2.86
CA THR A 323 2.14 -2.52 -1.90
C THR A 323 1.36 -2.21 -0.62
N LEU A 324 0.07 -1.86 -0.74
CA LEU A 324 -0.76 -1.56 0.43
C LEU A 324 -1.13 -2.80 1.24
N LEU A 325 -1.37 -3.94 0.59
CA LEU A 325 -1.57 -5.22 1.26
C LEU A 325 -0.33 -5.63 2.06
N ASP A 326 0.84 -5.53 1.44
CA ASP A 326 2.12 -5.82 2.09
C ASP A 326 2.37 -4.86 3.27
N ARG A 327 2.11 -3.56 3.10
CA ARG A 327 2.15 -2.57 4.18
C ARG A 327 1.28 -2.98 5.36
N MET A 328 0.02 -3.30 5.10
CA MET A 328 -0.93 -3.62 6.17
C MET A 328 -0.57 -4.93 6.88
N ASP A 329 -0.17 -5.94 6.13
CA ASP A 329 0.25 -7.23 6.70
C ASP A 329 1.53 -7.07 7.53
N ARG A 330 2.55 -6.42 6.98
CA ARG A 330 3.84 -6.27 7.67
C ARG A 330 3.74 -5.44 8.94
N ALA A 331 3.05 -4.29 8.88
CA ALA A 331 2.83 -3.45 10.05
C ALA A 331 2.00 -4.16 11.13
N GLY A 332 0.94 -4.84 10.72
CA GLY A 332 0.07 -5.60 11.61
C GLY A 332 0.82 -6.78 12.25
N MET A 333 1.43 -7.66 11.45
CA MET A 333 2.08 -8.87 11.95
C MET A 333 3.30 -8.57 12.81
N TYR A 334 4.09 -7.54 12.49
CA TYR A 334 5.20 -7.10 13.33
C TYR A 334 4.73 -6.64 14.73
N SER A 335 3.54 -6.04 14.79
CA SER A 335 2.90 -5.66 16.05
C SER A 335 2.16 -6.82 16.74
N GLY A 336 2.00 -7.97 16.08
CA GLY A 336 1.18 -9.09 16.55
C GLY A 336 -0.34 -8.88 16.35
N LEU A 337 -0.73 -8.00 15.44
CA LEU A 337 -2.11 -7.68 15.04
C LEU A 337 -2.39 -8.27 13.66
N GLU A 338 -3.26 -9.27 13.57
CA GLU A 338 -3.69 -9.83 12.28
C GLU A 338 -4.67 -8.88 11.57
N ALA A 339 -4.24 -8.29 10.47
CA ALA A 339 -5.11 -7.49 9.62
C ALA A 339 -5.80 -8.37 8.56
N ARG A 340 -7.12 -8.24 8.48
CA ARG A 340 -7.97 -8.87 7.50
C ARG A 340 -8.55 -7.82 6.55
N VAL A 341 -8.60 -8.15 5.26
CA VAL A 341 -8.94 -7.19 4.20
C VAL A 341 -10.10 -7.74 3.37
N PRO A 342 -11.36 -7.51 3.79
CA PRO A 342 -12.54 -8.07 3.12
C PRO A 342 -12.67 -7.67 1.64
N PHE A 343 -12.25 -6.47 1.28
CA PHE A 343 -12.27 -6.02 -0.12
C PHE A 343 -11.28 -6.77 -1.02
N ALA A 344 -10.24 -7.39 -0.44
CA ALA A 344 -9.31 -8.25 -1.17
C ALA A 344 -9.80 -9.71 -1.31
N ASP A 345 -11.08 -9.98 -1.19
CA ASP A 345 -11.66 -11.27 -1.57
C ASP A 345 -11.58 -11.42 -3.09
N TYR A 346 -10.99 -12.53 -3.57
CA TYR A 346 -10.78 -12.76 -5.00
C TYR A 346 -12.08 -12.72 -5.81
N ARG A 347 -13.22 -13.12 -5.19
CA ARG A 347 -14.54 -13.11 -5.83
C ARG A 347 -15.01 -11.68 -6.10
N ILE A 348 -14.73 -10.76 -5.15
CA ILE A 348 -15.04 -9.34 -5.30
C ILE A 348 -14.16 -8.73 -6.38
N VAL A 349 -12.85 -8.97 -6.30
CA VAL A 349 -11.90 -8.41 -7.27
C VAL A 349 -12.21 -8.88 -8.69
N GLU A 350 -12.46 -10.17 -8.89
CA GLU A 350 -12.79 -10.75 -10.19
C GLU A 350 -14.11 -10.20 -10.73
N TYR A 351 -15.13 -10.10 -9.88
CA TYR A 351 -16.43 -9.55 -10.27
C TYR A 351 -16.31 -8.07 -10.62
N VAL A 352 -15.75 -7.25 -9.74
CA VAL A 352 -15.65 -5.79 -9.94
C VAL A 352 -14.70 -5.42 -11.08
N PHE A 353 -13.65 -6.20 -11.34
CA PHE A 353 -12.77 -5.98 -12.50
C PHE A 353 -13.52 -6.02 -13.82
N ASN A 354 -14.53 -6.86 -13.92
CA ASN A 354 -15.30 -7.10 -15.14
C ASN A 354 -16.54 -6.19 -15.31
N ILE A 355 -16.88 -5.39 -14.30
CA ILE A 355 -18.02 -4.45 -14.40
C ILE A 355 -17.62 -3.27 -15.30
N PRO A 356 -18.47 -2.88 -16.28
CA PRO A 356 -18.29 -1.69 -17.11
C PRO A 356 -18.15 -0.41 -16.28
N TRP A 357 -17.38 0.53 -16.80
CA TRP A 357 -17.04 1.74 -16.04
C TRP A 357 -18.24 2.63 -15.72
N ASP A 358 -19.20 2.73 -16.62
CA ASP A 358 -20.45 3.48 -16.44
C ASP A 358 -21.33 2.93 -15.30
N ILE A 359 -21.28 1.61 -15.04
CA ILE A 359 -21.93 0.99 -13.87
C ILE A 359 -21.06 1.18 -12.61
N LYS A 360 -19.73 1.09 -12.73
CA LYS A 360 -18.80 1.22 -11.61
C LYS A 360 -18.75 2.66 -11.08
N CYS A 361 -18.78 3.63 -11.97
CA CYS A 361 -18.71 5.08 -11.68
C CYS A 361 -19.78 5.85 -12.45
N PRO A 362 -21.07 5.61 -12.16
CA PRO A 362 -22.16 6.27 -12.85
C PRO A 362 -22.02 7.79 -12.68
N ASP A 363 -22.25 8.54 -13.75
CA ASP A 363 -22.17 10.02 -13.79
C ASP A 363 -20.82 10.58 -13.30
N GLY A 364 -19.73 9.79 -13.37
CA GLY A 364 -18.42 10.17 -12.89
C GLY A 364 -18.28 10.16 -11.35
N ILE A 365 -19.23 9.58 -10.64
CA ILE A 365 -19.21 9.50 -9.18
C ILE A 365 -18.14 8.49 -8.74
N VAL A 366 -17.13 8.98 -8.03
CA VAL A 366 -16.06 8.15 -7.48
C VAL A 366 -16.63 7.07 -6.57
N LYS A 367 -16.30 5.78 -6.85
CA LYS A 367 -16.84 4.61 -6.16
C LYS A 367 -18.38 4.53 -6.19
N GLY A 368 -19.04 4.99 -7.25
CA GLY A 368 -20.49 5.06 -7.34
C GLY A 368 -21.18 3.73 -7.04
N LEU A 369 -20.69 2.63 -7.61
CA LEU A 369 -21.17 1.27 -7.33
C LEU A 369 -21.09 0.91 -5.84
N LEU A 370 -19.97 1.22 -5.18
CA LEU A 370 -19.79 0.95 -3.75
C LEU A 370 -20.75 1.78 -2.90
N ARG A 371 -21.02 3.05 -3.31
CA ARG A 371 -21.98 3.92 -2.61
C ARG A 371 -23.40 3.36 -2.70
N HIS A 372 -23.83 2.94 -3.89
CA HIS A 372 -25.14 2.30 -4.05
C HIS A 372 -25.22 0.94 -3.35
N ALA A 373 -24.17 0.15 -3.34
CA ALA A 373 -24.12 -1.08 -2.57
C ALA A 373 -24.22 -0.85 -1.05
N GLY A 374 -23.78 0.31 -0.56
CA GLY A 374 -23.87 0.70 0.85
C GLY A 374 -25.20 1.34 1.27
N GLU A 375 -26.11 1.63 0.33
CA GLU A 375 -27.44 2.19 0.64
C GLU A 375 -28.25 1.25 1.55
N GLY A 376 -28.89 1.83 2.56
CA GLY A 376 -29.62 1.08 3.58
C GLY A 376 -28.73 0.49 4.69
N ILE A 377 -27.40 0.53 4.52
CA ILE A 377 -26.42 0.15 5.57
C ILE A 377 -25.79 1.41 6.19
N LEU A 378 -25.40 2.37 5.36
CA LEU A 378 -24.70 3.58 5.81
C LEU A 378 -25.59 4.81 5.72
N PRO A 379 -25.42 5.82 6.60
CA PRO A 379 -26.11 7.09 6.50
C PRO A 379 -25.64 7.89 5.27
N LYS A 380 -26.49 8.76 4.75
CA LYS A 380 -26.22 9.52 3.51
C LYS A 380 -24.96 10.38 3.61
N GLU A 381 -24.67 10.95 4.76
CA GLU A 381 -23.51 11.79 5.05
C GLU A 381 -22.19 11.00 4.85
N ILE A 382 -22.18 9.74 5.20
CA ILE A 382 -21.03 8.83 5.01
C ILE A 382 -21.00 8.33 3.55
N LEU A 383 -22.13 7.90 3.01
CA LEU A 383 -22.22 7.41 1.62
C LEU A 383 -21.71 8.43 0.62
N TRP A 384 -22.05 9.72 0.78
CA TRP A 384 -21.73 10.78 -0.16
C TRP A 384 -20.58 11.68 0.28
N ARG A 385 -19.90 11.32 1.38
CA ARG A 385 -18.68 11.99 1.81
C ARG A 385 -17.63 11.95 0.68
N ARG A 386 -16.95 13.07 0.46
CA ARG A 386 -15.77 13.09 -0.43
C ARG A 386 -14.67 12.21 0.16
N LYS A 387 -13.93 11.50 -0.74
CA LYS A 387 -12.79 10.71 -0.33
C LYS A 387 -11.79 11.56 0.44
N SER A 388 -11.37 11.06 1.59
CA SER A 388 -10.20 11.52 2.34
C SER A 388 -9.10 10.46 2.24
N PRO A 389 -7.82 10.85 2.04
CA PRO A 389 -6.71 9.90 2.05
C PRO A 389 -6.41 9.41 3.46
N TYR A 390 -5.46 8.47 3.58
CA TYR A 390 -4.84 8.14 4.87
C TYR A 390 -4.30 9.43 5.52
N PRO A 391 -4.47 9.61 6.85
CA PRO A 391 -3.99 10.81 7.55
C PRO A 391 -2.49 10.99 7.36
N LYS A 392 -2.07 12.25 7.22
CA LYS A 392 -0.66 12.63 7.24
C LYS A 392 -0.45 13.74 8.25
N THR A 393 0.76 13.87 8.77
CA THR A 393 1.10 15.03 9.57
C THR A 393 1.21 16.30 8.72
N TYR A 394 0.73 17.40 9.24
CA TYR A 394 0.93 18.76 8.73
C TYR A 394 1.90 19.56 9.60
N ASP A 395 2.49 18.91 10.62
CA ASP A 395 3.42 19.52 11.54
C ASP A 395 4.77 19.78 10.85
N PRO A 396 5.21 21.04 10.71
CA PRO A 396 6.51 21.38 10.12
C PRO A 396 7.69 20.87 10.96
N HIS A 397 7.47 20.55 12.23
CA HIS A 397 8.50 20.01 13.10
C HIS A 397 8.97 18.62 12.62
N TYR A 398 8.06 17.80 12.12
CA TYR A 398 8.43 16.49 11.57
C TYR A 398 9.39 16.58 10.39
N GLU A 399 9.15 17.53 9.48
CA GLU A 399 10.04 17.78 8.34
C GLU A 399 11.43 18.26 8.82
N ALA A 400 11.47 19.13 9.84
CA ALA A 400 12.73 19.59 10.42
C ALA A 400 13.53 18.42 11.06
N LEU A 401 12.86 17.52 11.79
CA LEU A 401 13.49 16.32 12.36
C LEU A 401 14.12 15.43 11.27
N LEU A 402 13.40 15.19 10.18
CA LEU A 402 13.91 14.39 9.05
C LEU A 402 15.11 15.07 8.37
N ALA A 403 15.03 16.40 8.18
CA ALA A 403 16.09 17.18 7.57
C ALA A 403 17.38 17.14 8.40
N ASP A 404 17.28 17.26 9.72
CA ASP A 404 18.42 17.21 10.62
C ASP A 404 19.06 15.82 10.65
N GLN A 405 18.26 14.74 10.71
CA GLN A 405 18.79 13.37 10.59
C GLN A 405 19.49 13.13 9.25
N LEU A 406 18.95 13.63 8.14
CA LEU A 406 19.60 13.44 6.84
C LEU A 406 20.92 14.23 6.74
N LYS A 407 21.02 15.43 7.35
CA LYS A 407 22.28 16.17 7.47
C LYS A 407 23.33 15.39 8.25
N GLU A 408 22.95 14.74 9.36
CA GLU A 408 23.83 13.88 10.15
C GLU A 408 24.33 12.69 9.33
N VAL A 409 23.44 12.01 8.60
CA VAL A 409 23.81 10.92 7.69
C VAL A 409 24.78 11.39 6.62
N LEU A 410 24.54 12.56 6.01
CA LEU A 410 25.46 13.13 5.00
C LEU A 410 26.81 13.55 5.57
N ALA A 411 26.88 13.87 6.86
CA ALA A 411 28.12 14.20 7.56
C ALA A 411 28.94 12.95 7.91
N SER A 412 28.29 11.78 8.08
CA SER A 412 28.95 10.51 8.40
C SER A 412 29.73 9.96 7.19
N PRO A 413 31.06 9.77 7.27
CA PRO A 413 31.86 9.28 6.13
C PRO A 413 31.43 7.88 5.66
N ASN A 414 30.90 7.08 6.57
CA ASN A 414 30.60 5.66 6.35
C ASN A 414 29.13 5.38 6.00
N ALA A 415 28.29 6.42 5.87
CA ALA A 415 26.89 6.23 5.52
C ALA A 415 26.74 5.71 4.08
N PRO A 416 26.19 4.51 3.86
CA PRO A 416 26.20 3.86 2.56
C PRO A 416 25.40 4.65 1.50
N ILE A 417 24.35 5.34 1.90
CA ILE A 417 23.51 6.09 0.95
C ILE A 417 24.26 7.24 0.26
N ARG A 418 25.35 7.73 0.84
CA ARG A 418 26.16 8.82 0.27
C ARG A 418 26.73 8.50 -1.11
N THR A 419 26.93 7.23 -1.41
CA THR A 419 27.38 6.76 -2.73
C THR A 419 26.35 7.04 -3.82
N PHE A 420 25.08 7.17 -3.46
CA PHE A 420 23.97 7.32 -4.40
C PHE A 420 23.38 8.75 -4.43
N LEU A 421 23.73 9.59 -3.46
CA LEU A 421 23.18 10.94 -3.33
C LEU A 421 24.16 12.00 -3.83
N ASP A 422 23.62 12.97 -4.59
CA ASP A 422 24.34 14.25 -4.84
C ASP A 422 24.15 15.17 -3.64
N LYS A 423 25.22 15.40 -2.89
CA LYS A 423 25.23 16.27 -1.71
C LYS A 423 24.70 17.68 -1.98
N LYS A 424 25.01 18.26 -3.15
CA LYS A 424 24.55 19.62 -3.51
C LYS A 424 23.05 19.64 -3.79
N LYS A 425 22.53 18.62 -4.47
CA LYS A 425 21.10 18.48 -4.72
C LYS A 425 20.34 18.32 -3.41
N VAL A 426 20.83 17.47 -2.51
CA VAL A 426 20.20 17.25 -1.19
C VAL A 426 20.22 18.55 -0.35
N LEU A 427 21.34 19.25 -0.23
CA LEU A 427 21.41 20.49 0.53
C LEU A 427 20.46 21.56 -0.02
N ARG A 428 20.42 21.71 -1.36
CA ARG A 428 19.46 22.62 -2.01
C ARG A 428 18.01 22.25 -1.69
N PHE A 429 17.70 20.97 -1.74
CA PHE A 429 16.36 20.47 -1.38
C PHE A 429 16.00 20.81 0.07
N LEU A 430 16.94 20.67 1.01
CA LEU A 430 16.73 20.98 2.43
C LEU A 430 16.54 22.48 2.69
N ASP A 431 17.09 23.35 1.83
CA ASP A 431 16.91 24.80 1.92
C ASP A 431 15.53 25.25 1.35
N THR A 432 14.98 24.52 0.39
CA THR A 432 13.73 24.88 -0.32
C THR A 432 12.78 23.68 -0.49
N PRO A 433 12.39 22.98 0.59
CA PRO A 433 11.58 21.76 0.47
C PRO A 433 10.17 22.01 -0.10
N SER A 434 9.64 23.22 0.02
CA SER A 434 8.35 23.63 -0.54
C SER A 434 8.32 23.64 -2.08
N ASP A 435 9.46 23.76 -2.74
CA ASP A 435 9.58 23.76 -4.20
C ASP A 435 9.43 22.33 -4.77
N TYR A 436 9.50 21.31 -3.91
CA TYR A 436 9.32 19.91 -4.27
C TYR A 436 7.83 19.52 -4.21
N GLY A 437 7.01 20.17 -5.01
CA GLY A 437 5.55 20.08 -4.94
C GLY A 437 4.91 18.83 -5.58
N LYS A 438 5.68 17.91 -6.19
CA LYS A 438 5.11 16.78 -6.92
C LYS A 438 5.31 15.47 -6.15
N PRO A 439 4.23 14.67 -5.92
CA PRO A 439 4.36 13.33 -5.40
C PRO A 439 5.23 12.46 -6.32
N TRP A 440 6.11 11.68 -5.74
CA TRP A 440 6.95 10.71 -6.46
C TRP A 440 6.38 9.28 -6.43
N TYR A 441 5.41 9.03 -5.54
CA TYR A 441 4.66 7.78 -5.49
C TYR A 441 3.26 8.01 -4.89
N GLY A 442 2.22 7.69 -5.64
CA GLY A 442 0.84 7.89 -5.20
C GLY A 442 0.52 9.37 -4.95
N GLN A 443 -0.28 9.64 -3.93
CA GLN A 443 -0.72 10.98 -3.58
C GLN A 443 -0.05 11.53 -2.31
N LEU A 444 0.45 10.64 -1.44
CA LEU A 444 0.98 10.98 -0.13
C LEU A 444 2.49 11.19 -0.12
N MET A 445 3.21 10.55 -1.03
CA MET A 445 4.67 10.55 -1.04
C MET A 445 5.21 11.79 -1.77
N ALA A 446 5.44 12.85 -1.03
CA ALA A 446 5.98 14.15 -1.52
C ALA A 446 7.35 14.48 -0.89
N GLY A 447 7.68 15.73 -0.68
CA GLY A 447 8.97 16.18 -0.19
C GLY A 447 9.45 15.54 1.12
N PRO A 448 8.72 15.68 2.25
CA PRO A 448 9.14 15.10 3.54
C PRO A 448 9.29 13.57 3.46
N GLN A 449 8.41 12.91 2.71
CA GLN A 449 8.46 11.46 2.51
C GLN A 449 9.69 11.01 1.70
N MET A 450 10.26 11.87 0.86
CA MET A 450 11.51 11.60 0.18
C MET A 450 12.68 11.57 1.17
N LEU A 451 12.74 12.51 2.10
CA LEU A 451 13.76 12.53 3.16
C LEU A 451 13.67 11.26 4.01
N ALA A 452 12.46 10.95 4.46
CA ALA A 452 12.19 9.74 5.24
C ALA A 452 12.58 8.46 4.49
N TYR A 453 12.29 8.39 3.19
CA TYR A 453 12.65 7.24 2.35
C TYR A 453 14.19 7.10 2.21
N MET A 454 14.92 8.19 2.00
CA MET A 454 16.38 8.17 1.94
C MET A 454 16.99 7.71 3.26
N LEU A 455 16.45 8.16 4.40
CA LEU A 455 16.84 7.67 5.72
C LEU A 455 16.59 6.17 5.90
N GLN A 456 15.45 5.67 5.43
CA GLN A 456 15.14 4.25 5.46
C GLN A 456 16.09 3.42 4.58
N VAL A 457 16.44 3.93 3.38
CA VAL A 457 17.42 3.27 2.50
C VAL A 457 18.78 3.20 3.18
N ASN A 458 19.24 4.29 3.82
CA ASN A 458 20.51 4.28 4.56
C ASN A 458 20.50 3.24 5.67
N TYR A 459 19.48 3.26 6.53
CA TYR A 459 19.32 2.30 7.62
C TYR A 459 19.29 0.85 7.13
N TRP A 460 18.56 0.58 6.07
CA TRP A 460 18.45 -0.74 5.48
C TRP A 460 19.79 -1.26 4.97
N MET A 461 20.58 -0.40 4.31
CA MET A 461 21.91 -0.75 3.84
C MET A 461 22.88 -1.00 5.00
N GLU A 462 22.85 -0.18 6.05
CA GLU A 462 23.67 -0.39 7.25
C GLU A 462 23.32 -1.69 7.97
N LYS A 463 22.03 -1.98 8.10
CA LYS A 463 21.54 -3.17 8.78
C LYS A 463 22.02 -4.46 8.12
N TRP A 464 21.95 -4.52 6.80
CA TRP A 464 22.30 -5.74 6.07
C TRP A 464 23.79 -5.80 5.64
N LYS A 465 24.59 -4.78 5.95
CA LYS A 465 26.05 -4.70 5.66
C LYS A 465 26.40 -5.15 4.23
N HIS A 466 25.69 -4.64 3.25
CA HIS A 466 25.86 -5.05 1.87
C HIS A 466 27.20 -4.62 1.29
N PRO A 467 27.99 -5.52 0.69
CA PRO A 467 28.95 -5.12 -0.30
C PRO A 467 28.18 -4.50 -1.47
N LEU A 468 28.49 -3.26 -1.81
CA LEU A 468 27.94 -2.63 -3.00
C LEU A 468 28.34 -3.44 -4.24
N PRO A 469 27.51 -3.56 -5.27
CA PRO A 469 27.90 -4.18 -6.53
C PRO A 469 29.20 -3.55 -7.04
N SER A 470 30.14 -4.36 -7.48
CA SER A 470 31.38 -3.89 -8.08
C SER A 470 31.04 -3.09 -9.33
N GLY A 471 31.30 -1.78 -9.31
CA GLY A 471 30.99 -0.82 -10.35
C GLY A 471 30.16 0.37 -9.90
N CYS A 472 29.59 0.36 -8.69
CA CYS A 472 28.87 1.49 -8.05
C CYS A 472 29.75 2.22 -7.02
N SER A 473 31.06 2.26 -7.18
CA SER A 473 32.03 2.93 -6.25
C SER A 473 32.66 4.15 -6.88
#